data_b9e9360b8b2168335501533a23407645
#
_entry.id   b9e9360b8b2168335501533a23407645
#
_cell.length_a   1.000
_cell.length_b   1.000
_cell.length_c   1.000
_cell.angle_alpha   90.00
_cell.angle_beta   90.00
_cell.angle_gamma   90.00
#
_symmetry.space_group_name_H-M   'P 1'
#
loop_
_entity.id
_entity.type
_entity.pdbx_description
1 polymer ?
#
loop_
_entity_poly.entity_id
_entity_poly.type
_entity_poly.pdbx_seq_one_letter_code
_entity_poly.pdbx_strand_id
1 'polypeptide(L)'
;MSERAPTFGGMDHPQPLRLWDDEEDGLRADGASAHVPAATPASWAEAVGVFDLETTGVDVTTDRIVTAHVGLLGPDGVALRSQSWLADPGVEIPEGATAVHGITTAYARAHGRPVAHIVAEVVEALRELFAAGVPVVAYNAPYDFSLLKHEALRHGIRPIVDPAPVIDPLVLDKAHDRYRKGKRTLEAVAAHYAVPLVGAHDAAADAIAAGRLAQALARRYDLTAPVHELHTQQIGWARTQAESLTEYFIRVGRLDPADALDGSWPIR
;
A
#
# COMPACT_ATOMS: atom_id res chain seq x y z
N MET A 1 -10.09 -29.93 -38.84
CA MET A 1 -9.32 -29.95 -37.60
C MET A 1 -9.79 -28.77 -36.79
N SER A 2 -10.58 -29.05 -35.77
CA SER A 2 -11.25 -28.03 -34.96
C SER A 2 -10.42 -27.83 -33.67
N GLU A 3 -9.79 -26.67 -33.52
CA GLU A 3 -9.12 -26.29 -32.27
C GLU A 3 -10.16 -25.77 -31.27
N ARG A 4 -10.25 -26.45 -30.15
CA ARG A 4 -11.06 -26.05 -29.01
C ARG A 4 -10.32 -24.94 -28.24
N ALA A 5 -10.97 -23.80 -28.08
CA ALA A 5 -10.53 -22.77 -27.14
C ALA A 5 -10.67 -23.26 -25.67
N PRO A 6 -9.78 -22.84 -24.76
CA PRO A 6 -9.90 -23.18 -23.35
C PRO A 6 -11.07 -22.42 -22.71
N THR A 7 -11.94 -23.16 -22.03
CA THR A 7 -13.02 -22.64 -21.21
C THR A 7 -12.43 -22.04 -19.90
N PHE A 8 -12.47 -20.73 -19.75
CA PHE A 8 -12.25 -20.07 -18.47
C PHE A 8 -13.48 -20.31 -17.58
N GLY A 9 -13.26 -20.93 -16.43
CA GLY A 9 -14.27 -21.12 -15.41
C GLY A 9 -14.77 -19.77 -14.90
N GLY A 10 -16.11 -19.67 -14.72
CA GLY A 10 -16.76 -18.47 -14.24
C GLY A 10 -16.23 -18.06 -12.86
N MET A 11 -15.71 -16.84 -12.77
CA MET A 11 -15.48 -16.18 -11.50
C MET A 11 -16.81 -15.60 -11.03
N ASP A 12 -17.34 -16.16 -9.94
CA ASP A 12 -18.43 -15.54 -9.19
C ASP A 12 -18.00 -14.15 -8.75
N HIS A 13 -18.82 -13.15 -9.06
CA HIS A 13 -18.60 -11.78 -8.61
C HIS A 13 -18.86 -11.72 -7.10
N PRO A 14 -17.87 -11.37 -6.27
CA PRO A 14 -18.14 -11.09 -4.88
C PRO A 14 -18.94 -9.77 -4.77
N GLN A 15 -20.03 -9.84 -4.02
CA GLN A 15 -20.79 -8.66 -3.59
C GLN A 15 -19.89 -7.75 -2.75
N PRO A 16 -20.10 -6.42 -2.74
CA PRO A 16 -19.34 -5.53 -1.88
C PRO A 16 -19.59 -5.89 -0.41
N LEU A 17 -18.56 -6.46 0.23
CA LEU A 17 -18.59 -6.81 1.64
C LEU A 17 -18.41 -5.55 2.47
N ARG A 18 -19.34 -5.33 3.42
CA ARG A 18 -19.14 -4.34 4.48
C ARG A 18 -18.04 -4.84 5.41
N LEU A 19 -17.21 -3.94 5.92
CA LEU A 19 -16.05 -4.28 6.75
C LEU A 19 -16.44 -4.94 8.09
N TRP A 20 -17.69 -4.85 8.50
CA TRP A 20 -18.19 -5.34 9.78
C TRP A 20 -19.57 -5.99 9.60
N ASP A 21 -19.63 -7.33 9.65
CA ASP A 21 -20.85 -8.05 9.97
C ASP A 21 -20.76 -8.44 11.44
N ASP A 22 -21.65 -7.86 12.27
CA ASP A 22 -21.81 -8.20 13.68
C ASP A 22 -22.48 -9.59 13.77
N GLU A 23 -21.72 -10.65 14.04
CA GLU A 23 -22.29 -11.87 14.61
C GLU A 23 -22.20 -11.79 16.14
N GLU A 24 -23.34 -11.46 16.75
CA GLU A 24 -23.57 -11.67 18.17
C GLU A 24 -23.62 -13.18 18.47
N ASP A 25 -22.56 -13.73 19.05
CA ASP A 25 -22.67 -15.03 19.72
C ASP A 25 -22.46 -14.86 21.21
N GLY A 26 -23.59 -15.11 21.92
CA GLY A 26 -23.70 -14.92 23.36
C GLY A 26 -22.93 -15.97 24.15
N LEU A 27 -21.97 -15.54 24.93
CA LEU A 27 -21.35 -16.33 25.99
C LEU A 27 -21.52 -15.64 27.34
N ARG A 28 -22.24 -16.35 28.23
CA ARG A 28 -22.53 -15.97 29.61
C ARG A 28 -21.26 -15.87 30.43
N ALA A 29 -21.19 -14.80 31.23
CA ALA A 29 -20.17 -14.57 32.23
C ALA A 29 -20.40 -15.54 33.44
N ASP A 30 -19.38 -16.33 33.75
CA ASP A 30 -19.20 -16.87 35.09
C ASP A 30 -17.95 -16.22 35.70
N GLY A 31 -18.18 -15.63 36.89
CA GLY A 31 -17.19 -14.84 37.60
C GLY A 31 -16.08 -15.68 38.23
N ALA A 32 -14.87 -15.38 37.84
CA ALA A 32 -13.67 -15.58 38.65
C ALA A 32 -12.74 -14.40 38.43
N SER A 33 -12.54 -13.58 39.47
CA SER A 33 -11.56 -12.49 39.47
C SER A 33 -10.14 -13.08 39.44
N ALA A 34 -9.66 -13.38 38.24
CA ALA A 34 -8.25 -13.65 38.00
C ALA A 34 -7.60 -12.30 37.62
N HIS A 35 -6.55 -11.98 38.36
CA HIS A 35 -5.66 -10.85 38.06
C HIS A 35 -5.14 -11.03 36.60
N VAL A 36 -5.78 -10.36 35.65
CA VAL A 36 -5.33 -10.32 34.27
C VAL A 36 -4.07 -9.44 34.27
N PRO A 37 -2.89 -9.97 33.94
CA PRO A 37 -1.72 -9.12 33.73
C PRO A 37 -2.10 -8.10 32.66
N ALA A 38 -1.77 -6.83 32.88
CA ALA A 38 -2.00 -5.78 31.89
C ALA A 38 -1.47 -6.27 30.54
N ALA A 39 -2.36 -6.45 29.57
CA ALA A 39 -1.98 -6.88 28.24
C ALA A 39 -0.94 -5.88 27.74
N THR A 40 0.23 -6.37 27.38
CA THR A 40 1.23 -5.59 26.66
C THR A 40 0.51 -5.03 25.43
N PRO A 41 0.57 -3.72 25.15
CA PRO A 41 -0.10 -3.18 23.97
C PRO A 41 0.33 -4.00 22.75
N ALA A 42 -0.65 -4.46 21.98
CA ALA A 42 -0.38 -5.23 20.78
C ALA A 42 0.62 -4.46 19.91
N SER A 43 1.67 -5.13 19.43
CA SER A 43 2.61 -4.53 18.50
C SER A 43 1.85 -4.05 17.27
N TRP A 44 2.15 -2.87 16.76
CA TRP A 44 1.54 -2.35 15.54
C TRP A 44 1.66 -3.34 14.35
N ALA A 45 2.62 -4.24 14.39
CA ALA A 45 2.87 -5.24 13.36
C ALA A 45 1.97 -6.49 13.48
N GLU A 46 1.14 -6.61 14.53
CA GLU A 46 0.21 -7.75 14.69
C GLU A 46 -0.97 -7.69 13.72
N ALA A 47 -1.38 -6.48 13.34
CA ALA A 47 -2.39 -6.27 12.32
C ALA A 47 -2.03 -5.04 11.49
N VAL A 48 -1.83 -5.20 10.20
CA VAL A 48 -1.47 -4.11 9.29
C VAL A 48 -2.39 -4.10 8.09
N GLY A 49 -2.95 -2.93 7.79
CA GLY A 49 -3.55 -2.65 6.50
C GLY A 49 -2.45 -2.65 5.43
N VAL A 50 -2.78 -3.05 4.22
CA VAL A 50 -1.86 -3.00 3.07
C VAL A 50 -2.54 -2.31 1.91
N PHE A 51 -1.79 -1.48 1.18
CA PHE A 51 -2.31 -0.68 0.08
C PHE A 51 -1.28 -0.54 -1.03
N ASP A 52 -1.73 -0.73 -2.29
CA ASP A 52 -0.90 -0.55 -3.48
C ASP A 52 -1.76 -0.24 -4.70
N LEU A 53 -1.20 0.44 -5.68
CA LEU A 53 -1.83 0.86 -6.94
C LEU A 53 -0.97 0.49 -8.14
N GLU A 54 -1.61 -0.06 -9.21
CA GLU A 54 -1.04 -0.01 -10.56
C GLU A 54 -1.69 1.12 -11.36
N THR A 55 -0.91 1.78 -12.19
CA THR A 55 -1.29 3.08 -12.77
C THR A 55 -0.86 3.21 -14.23
N THR A 56 -1.35 4.25 -14.90
CA THR A 56 -0.97 4.55 -16.29
C THR A 56 0.45 5.10 -16.43
N GLY A 57 1.09 5.50 -15.33
CA GLY A 57 2.45 6.07 -15.32
C GLY A 57 2.85 6.56 -13.93
N VAL A 58 3.86 7.42 -13.86
CA VAL A 58 4.50 7.80 -12.58
C VAL A 58 4.19 9.22 -12.11
N ASP A 59 3.47 10.01 -12.90
CA ASP A 59 3.05 11.37 -12.53
C ASP A 59 1.77 11.33 -11.69
N VAL A 60 1.90 11.52 -10.39
CA VAL A 60 0.79 11.45 -9.44
C VAL A 60 -0.33 12.46 -9.70
N THR A 61 -0.07 13.51 -10.50
CA THR A 61 -1.05 14.57 -10.81
C THR A 61 -1.86 14.28 -12.07
N THR A 62 -1.29 13.56 -13.03
CA THR A 62 -1.88 13.34 -14.36
C THR A 62 -2.24 11.89 -14.64
N ASP A 63 -1.52 10.94 -14.07
CA ASP A 63 -1.78 9.53 -14.27
C ASP A 63 -3.05 9.02 -13.57
N ARG A 64 -3.48 7.84 -13.92
CA ARG A 64 -4.76 7.24 -13.52
C ARG A 64 -4.56 5.90 -12.86
N ILE A 65 -5.45 5.55 -11.94
CA ILE A 65 -5.53 4.21 -11.36
C ILE A 65 -5.99 3.20 -12.42
N VAL A 66 -5.26 2.10 -12.55
CA VAL A 66 -5.60 0.92 -13.37
C VAL A 66 -6.06 -0.22 -12.47
N THR A 67 -5.29 -0.57 -11.44
CA THR A 67 -5.73 -1.50 -10.40
C THR A 67 -5.43 -0.92 -9.03
N ALA A 68 -6.15 -1.39 -8.03
CA ALA A 68 -5.92 -1.04 -6.63
C ALA A 68 -6.10 -2.27 -5.75
N HIS A 69 -5.38 -2.32 -4.64
CA HIS A 69 -5.56 -3.33 -3.60
C HIS A 69 -5.56 -2.70 -2.22
N VAL A 70 -6.52 -3.08 -1.38
CA VAL A 70 -6.53 -2.80 0.05
C VAL A 70 -6.80 -4.11 0.79
N GLY A 71 -5.97 -4.42 1.78
CA GLY A 71 -6.10 -5.64 2.56
C GLY A 71 -5.76 -5.43 4.03
N LEU A 72 -5.95 -6.48 4.82
CA LEU A 72 -5.55 -6.57 6.22
C LEU A 72 -4.75 -7.85 6.41
N LEU A 73 -3.55 -7.75 6.96
CA LEU A 73 -2.72 -8.90 7.32
C LEU A 73 -2.72 -9.12 8.83
N GLY A 74 -2.75 -10.39 9.23
CA GLY A 74 -2.50 -10.82 10.59
C GLY A 74 -1.01 -10.86 10.97
N PRO A 75 -0.66 -11.26 12.19
CA PRO A 75 0.70 -11.21 12.74
C PRO A 75 1.69 -12.14 12.01
N ASP A 76 1.19 -13.14 11.31
CA ASP A 76 1.94 -14.11 10.50
C ASP A 76 2.07 -13.70 9.02
N GLY A 77 1.55 -12.52 8.66
CA GLY A 77 1.53 -12.02 7.29
C GLY A 77 0.51 -12.73 6.40
N VAL A 78 -0.45 -13.47 6.98
CA VAL A 78 -1.57 -14.06 6.26
C VAL A 78 -2.65 -12.99 6.07
N ALA A 79 -3.21 -12.93 4.87
CA ALA A 79 -4.30 -12.00 4.58
C ALA A 79 -5.57 -12.44 5.30
N LEU A 80 -6.07 -11.59 6.20
CA LEU A 80 -7.35 -11.75 6.90
C LEU A 80 -8.49 -11.18 6.05
N ARG A 81 -8.22 -10.11 5.32
CA ARG A 81 -9.12 -9.47 4.36
C ARG A 81 -8.33 -9.00 3.15
N SER A 82 -8.98 -9.00 1.98
CA SER A 82 -8.34 -8.66 0.73
C SER A 82 -9.41 -8.19 -0.26
N GLN A 83 -9.21 -7.00 -0.80
CA GLN A 83 -10.08 -6.45 -1.84
C GLN A 83 -9.23 -5.85 -2.94
N SER A 84 -9.51 -6.25 -4.18
CA SER A 84 -8.84 -5.73 -5.37
C SER A 84 -9.85 -5.15 -6.34
N TRP A 85 -9.43 -4.14 -7.06
CA TRP A 85 -10.25 -3.46 -8.06
C TRP A 85 -9.51 -3.38 -9.38
N LEU A 86 -10.27 -3.49 -10.48
CA LEU A 86 -9.83 -3.16 -11.82
C LEU A 86 -10.67 -1.96 -12.31
N ALA A 87 -10.01 -0.88 -12.66
CA ALA A 87 -10.63 0.33 -13.18
C ALA A 87 -10.52 0.39 -14.71
N ASP A 88 -11.56 0.94 -15.35
CA ASP A 88 -11.37 1.60 -16.64
C ASP A 88 -10.89 3.04 -16.35
N PRO A 89 -9.60 3.36 -16.64
CA PRO A 89 -9.04 4.67 -16.34
C PRO A 89 -9.63 5.80 -17.19
N GLY A 90 -10.42 5.48 -18.21
CA GLY A 90 -10.99 6.45 -19.15
C GLY A 90 -9.97 7.07 -20.12
N VAL A 91 -8.72 6.64 -20.03
CA VAL A 91 -7.61 7.06 -20.90
C VAL A 91 -6.88 5.84 -21.46
N GLU A 92 -5.97 6.05 -22.39
CA GLU A 92 -5.09 4.99 -22.86
C GLU A 92 -4.04 4.63 -21.80
N ILE A 93 -3.81 3.33 -21.61
CA ILE A 93 -2.72 2.81 -20.79
C ILE A 93 -1.49 2.69 -21.67
N PRO A 94 -0.40 3.44 -21.42
CA PRO A 94 0.79 3.40 -22.23
C PRO A 94 1.42 1.99 -22.27
N GLU A 95 2.09 1.66 -23.38
CA GLU A 95 2.77 0.37 -23.52
C GLU A 95 3.79 0.11 -22.41
N GLY A 96 4.47 1.16 -21.94
CA GLY A 96 5.42 1.06 -20.81
C GLY A 96 4.75 0.62 -19.53
N ALA A 97 3.57 1.14 -19.20
CA ALA A 97 2.79 0.74 -18.04
C ALA A 97 2.24 -0.69 -18.22
N THR A 98 1.67 -0.99 -19.42
CA THR A 98 1.21 -2.35 -19.77
C THR A 98 2.34 -3.37 -19.65
N ALA A 99 3.57 -3.03 -20.03
CA ALA A 99 4.73 -3.93 -19.90
C ALA A 99 5.10 -4.23 -18.43
N VAL A 100 4.72 -3.35 -17.50
CA VAL A 100 4.96 -3.52 -16.06
C VAL A 100 3.88 -4.41 -15.44
N HIS A 101 2.61 -4.01 -15.48
CA HIS A 101 1.51 -4.68 -14.76
C HIS A 101 0.64 -5.60 -15.63
N GLY A 102 0.89 -5.69 -16.94
CA GLY A 102 0.21 -6.62 -17.85
C GLY A 102 -1.20 -6.20 -18.31
N ILE A 103 -1.78 -5.12 -17.77
CA ILE A 103 -3.14 -4.69 -18.11
C ILE A 103 -3.12 -3.78 -19.32
N THR A 104 -3.81 -4.21 -20.39
CA THR A 104 -3.96 -3.39 -21.61
C THR A 104 -5.16 -2.46 -21.51
N THR A 105 -5.15 -1.38 -22.29
CA THR A 105 -6.32 -0.48 -22.44
C THR A 105 -7.58 -1.25 -22.84
N ALA A 106 -7.46 -2.20 -23.78
CA ALA A 106 -8.60 -2.99 -24.22
C ALA A 106 -9.17 -3.87 -23.10
N TYR A 107 -8.31 -4.47 -22.29
CA TYR A 107 -8.73 -5.29 -21.14
C TYR A 107 -9.40 -4.44 -20.07
N ALA A 108 -8.80 -3.31 -19.69
CA ALA A 108 -9.35 -2.38 -18.70
C ALA A 108 -10.73 -1.85 -19.12
N ARG A 109 -10.92 -1.48 -20.39
CA ARG A 109 -12.22 -1.02 -20.91
C ARG A 109 -13.27 -2.11 -20.94
N ALA A 110 -12.90 -3.36 -21.20
CA ALA A 110 -13.84 -4.48 -21.31
C ALA A 110 -14.27 -5.03 -19.93
N HIS A 111 -13.40 -4.95 -18.92
CA HIS A 111 -13.60 -5.65 -17.64
C HIS A 111 -13.53 -4.71 -16.44
N GLY A 112 -12.95 -3.52 -16.59
CA GLY A 112 -12.82 -2.53 -15.52
C GLY A 112 -14.15 -1.83 -15.22
N ARG A 113 -14.27 -1.38 -13.98
CA ARG A 113 -15.37 -0.51 -13.55
C ARG A 113 -14.97 0.95 -13.72
N PRO A 114 -15.94 1.89 -13.81
CA PRO A 114 -15.61 3.31 -13.87
C PRO A 114 -14.70 3.73 -12.73
N VAL A 115 -13.57 4.37 -13.04
CA VAL A 115 -12.52 4.71 -12.06
C VAL A 115 -13.06 5.52 -10.87
N ALA A 116 -14.04 6.41 -11.09
CA ALA A 116 -14.66 7.18 -10.01
C ALA A 116 -15.28 6.30 -8.90
N HIS A 117 -15.90 5.18 -9.27
CA HIS A 117 -16.46 4.22 -8.30
C HIS A 117 -15.34 3.52 -7.52
N ILE A 118 -14.30 3.10 -8.24
CA ILE A 118 -13.14 2.44 -7.63
C ILE A 118 -12.45 3.38 -6.62
N VAL A 119 -12.20 4.63 -7.02
CA VAL A 119 -11.59 5.63 -6.13
C VAL A 119 -12.41 5.86 -4.87
N ALA A 120 -13.75 5.93 -4.99
CA ALA A 120 -14.62 6.08 -3.81
C ALA A 120 -14.52 4.90 -2.85
N GLU A 121 -14.52 3.66 -3.39
CA GLU A 121 -14.42 2.44 -2.60
C GLU A 121 -13.04 2.28 -1.95
N VAL A 122 -11.95 2.58 -2.66
CA VAL A 122 -10.58 2.55 -2.12
C VAL A 122 -10.42 3.58 -0.99
N VAL A 123 -10.91 4.82 -1.20
CA VAL A 123 -10.88 5.87 -0.18
C VAL A 123 -11.64 5.43 1.07
N GLU A 124 -12.81 4.80 0.92
CA GLU A 124 -13.60 4.33 2.05
C GLU A 124 -12.93 3.17 2.78
N ALA A 125 -12.42 2.17 2.07
CA ALA A 125 -11.68 1.05 2.67
C ALA A 125 -10.47 1.52 3.49
N LEU A 126 -9.72 2.51 2.99
CA LEU A 126 -8.61 3.09 3.75
C LEU A 126 -9.08 3.89 4.98
N ARG A 127 -10.18 4.64 4.87
CA ARG A 127 -10.77 5.36 6.01
C ARG A 127 -11.21 4.42 7.12
N GLU A 128 -11.80 3.29 6.77
CA GLU A 128 -12.19 2.27 7.74
C GLU A 128 -10.98 1.71 8.50
N LEU A 129 -9.87 1.41 7.80
CA LEU A 129 -8.63 0.98 8.45
C LEU A 129 -8.08 2.05 9.41
N PHE A 130 -8.00 3.31 8.97
CA PHE A 130 -7.54 4.41 9.82
C PHE A 130 -8.48 4.66 11.01
N ALA A 131 -9.80 4.60 10.82
CA ALA A 131 -10.78 4.76 11.89
C ALA A 131 -10.68 3.63 12.93
N ALA A 132 -10.29 2.42 12.51
CA ALA A 132 -10.01 1.29 13.40
C ALA A 132 -8.62 1.37 14.09
N GLY A 133 -7.83 2.41 13.82
CA GLY A 133 -6.46 2.57 14.35
C GLY A 133 -5.45 1.60 13.75
N VAL A 134 -5.80 0.95 12.63
CA VAL A 134 -4.92 0.02 11.93
C VAL A 134 -3.91 0.80 11.08
N PRO A 135 -2.59 0.58 11.25
CA PRO A 135 -1.60 1.21 10.37
C PRO A 135 -1.71 0.68 8.95
N VAL A 136 -1.65 1.57 7.97
CA VAL A 136 -1.65 1.19 6.56
C VAL A 136 -0.21 1.19 6.03
N VAL A 137 0.20 0.05 5.48
CA VAL A 137 1.50 -0.13 4.84
C VAL A 137 1.37 0.14 3.35
N ALA A 138 2.23 1.01 2.82
CA ALA A 138 2.42 1.21 1.39
C ALA A 138 3.92 1.37 1.09
N TYR A 139 4.45 0.67 0.08
CA TYR A 139 5.86 0.79 -0.30
C TYR A 139 6.07 2.03 -1.15
N ASN A 140 6.90 2.97 -0.71
CA ASN A 140 6.99 4.31 -1.32
C ASN A 140 5.66 5.07 -1.23
N ALA A 141 5.07 5.08 -0.05
CA ALA A 141 3.76 5.62 0.27
C ALA A 141 3.39 6.98 -0.37
N PRO A 142 4.34 7.95 -0.54
CA PRO A 142 4.01 9.21 -1.21
C PRO A 142 3.49 9.06 -2.64
N TYR A 143 3.84 7.99 -3.34
CA TYR A 143 3.33 7.75 -4.69
C TYR A 143 1.83 7.40 -4.65
N ASP A 144 1.46 6.34 -3.95
CA ASP A 144 0.10 5.81 -3.92
C ASP A 144 -0.89 6.79 -3.29
N PHE A 145 -0.55 7.35 -2.14
CA PHE A 145 -1.42 8.29 -1.45
C PHE A 145 -1.58 9.62 -2.21
N SER A 146 -0.54 10.11 -2.90
CA SER A 146 -0.67 11.33 -3.69
C SER A 146 -1.50 11.09 -4.94
N LEU A 147 -1.30 9.99 -5.65
CA LEU A 147 -2.09 9.64 -6.83
C LEU A 147 -3.55 9.43 -6.44
N LEU A 148 -3.84 8.69 -5.37
CA LEU A 148 -5.21 8.51 -4.86
C LEU A 148 -5.85 9.85 -4.49
N LYS A 149 -5.11 10.77 -3.86
CA LYS A 149 -5.57 12.13 -3.55
C LYS A 149 -5.97 12.90 -4.81
N HIS A 150 -5.14 12.89 -5.85
CA HIS A 150 -5.42 13.59 -7.10
C HIS A 150 -6.59 12.93 -7.88
N GLU A 151 -6.68 11.61 -7.88
CA GLU A 151 -7.83 10.90 -8.45
C GLU A 151 -9.13 11.24 -7.70
N ALA A 152 -9.11 11.25 -6.37
CA ALA A 152 -10.28 11.64 -5.58
C ALA A 152 -10.76 13.07 -5.91
N LEU A 153 -9.82 14.03 -5.95
CA LEU A 153 -10.12 15.42 -6.33
C LEU A 153 -10.72 15.52 -7.75
N ARG A 154 -10.17 14.79 -8.70
CA ARG A 154 -10.61 14.75 -10.11
C ARG A 154 -12.06 14.28 -10.23
N HIS A 155 -12.47 13.36 -9.38
CA HIS A 155 -13.82 12.80 -9.40
C HIS A 155 -14.78 13.44 -8.37
N GLY A 156 -14.39 14.54 -7.72
CA GLY A 156 -15.22 15.22 -6.72
C GLY A 156 -15.43 14.41 -5.44
N ILE A 157 -14.56 13.44 -5.17
CA ILE A 157 -14.56 12.62 -3.95
C ILE A 157 -13.69 13.35 -2.91
N ARG A 158 -14.15 13.38 -1.66
CA ARG A 158 -13.36 13.96 -0.58
C ARG A 158 -12.07 13.13 -0.38
N PRO A 159 -10.86 13.69 -0.59
CA PRO A 159 -9.63 12.94 -0.46
C PRO A 159 -9.29 12.63 1.00
N ILE A 160 -8.39 11.66 1.20
CA ILE A 160 -7.64 11.52 2.45
C ILE A 160 -6.46 12.49 2.35
N VAL A 161 -6.46 13.54 3.17
CA VAL A 161 -5.42 14.59 3.11
C VAL A 161 -4.30 14.40 4.14
N ASP A 162 -4.56 13.62 5.17
CA ASP A 162 -3.64 13.35 6.28
C ASP A 162 -3.77 11.87 6.69
N PRO A 163 -3.29 10.94 5.85
CA PRO A 163 -3.36 9.51 6.15
C PRO A 163 -2.44 9.18 7.32
N ALA A 164 -3.00 8.65 8.42
CA ALA A 164 -2.24 8.25 9.61
C ALA A 164 -3.02 7.17 10.41
N PRO A 165 -2.29 6.19 10.98
CA PRO A 165 -0.87 5.95 10.83
C PRO A 165 -0.50 5.22 9.54
N VAL A 166 0.58 5.63 8.89
CA VAL A 166 1.15 4.98 7.69
C VAL A 166 2.52 4.41 8.04
N ILE A 167 2.86 3.27 7.45
CA ILE A 167 4.17 2.64 7.53
C ILE A 167 4.70 2.43 6.11
N ASP A 168 5.89 2.94 5.83
CA ASP A 168 6.56 2.80 4.54
C ASP A 168 7.85 1.98 4.69
N PRO A 169 7.86 0.72 4.23
CA PRO A 169 9.04 -0.14 4.34
C PRO A 169 10.28 0.43 3.63
N LEU A 170 10.12 1.25 2.59
CA LEU A 170 11.24 1.91 1.92
C LEU A 170 11.91 2.95 2.83
N VAL A 171 11.11 3.73 3.55
CA VAL A 171 11.61 4.73 4.51
C VAL A 171 12.29 4.03 5.68
N LEU A 172 11.67 2.96 6.20
CA LEU A 172 12.24 2.15 7.30
C LEU A 172 13.57 1.50 6.90
N ASP A 173 13.63 0.83 5.73
CA ASP A 173 14.84 0.20 5.23
C ASP A 173 15.99 1.19 5.07
N LYS A 174 15.71 2.37 4.49
CA LYS A 174 16.72 3.43 4.34
C LYS A 174 17.16 4.04 5.67
N ALA A 175 16.29 4.09 6.66
CA ALA A 175 16.63 4.63 7.99
C ALA A 175 17.52 3.66 8.78
N HIS A 176 17.19 2.36 8.78
CA HIS A 176 17.84 1.36 9.61
C HIS A 176 19.02 0.63 8.93
N ASP A 177 19.02 0.54 7.57
CA ASP A 177 20.13 -0.03 6.78
C ASP A 177 20.66 0.99 5.76
N ARG A 178 21.06 2.14 6.27
CA ARG A 178 21.45 3.32 5.49
C ARG A 178 22.52 3.03 4.44
N TYR A 179 23.48 2.18 4.75
CA TYR A 179 24.68 1.93 3.93
C TYR A 179 24.59 0.68 3.07
N ARG A 180 23.45 -0.01 3.07
CA ARG A 180 23.24 -1.18 2.22
C ARG A 180 23.41 -0.81 0.75
N LYS A 181 24.25 -1.55 0.07
CA LYS A 181 24.48 -1.42 -1.37
C LYS A 181 23.35 -2.08 -2.16
N GLY A 182 23.09 -1.61 -3.36
CA GLY A 182 22.14 -2.19 -4.30
C GLY A 182 20.84 -1.39 -4.42
N LYS A 183 19.91 -1.97 -5.19
CA LYS A 183 18.60 -1.36 -5.43
C LYS A 183 17.71 -1.39 -4.19
N ARG A 184 16.79 -0.45 -4.12
CA ARG A 184 15.76 -0.34 -3.08
C ARG A 184 14.35 -0.42 -3.70
N THR A 185 14.19 -1.25 -4.74
CA THR A 185 12.86 -1.63 -5.23
C THR A 185 12.22 -2.61 -4.25
N LEU A 186 10.90 -2.75 -4.28
CA LEU A 186 10.20 -3.70 -3.39
C LEU A 186 10.79 -5.10 -3.50
N GLU A 187 11.01 -5.62 -4.72
CA GLU A 187 11.57 -6.96 -4.92
C GLU A 187 12.98 -7.09 -4.32
N ALA A 188 13.83 -6.07 -4.50
CA ALA A 188 15.20 -6.11 -4.01
C ALA A 188 15.25 -6.07 -2.47
N VAL A 189 14.36 -5.30 -1.85
CA VAL A 189 14.28 -5.19 -0.39
C VAL A 189 13.60 -6.43 0.19
N ALA A 190 12.51 -6.91 -0.40
CA ALA A 190 11.85 -8.16 -0.01
C ALA A 190 12.83 -9.35 -0.05
N ALA A 191 13.59 -9.49 -1.14
CA ALA A 191 14.61 -10.52 -1.26
C ALA A 191 15.71 -10.41 -0.17
N HIS A 192 16.15 -9.18 0.15
CA HIS A 192 17.14 -8.92 1.19
C HIS A 192 16.68 -9.38 2.58
N TYR A 193 15.40 -9.17 2.90
CA TYR A 193 14.82 -9.57 4.19
C TYR A 193 14.12 -10.94 4.14
N ALA A 194 14.34 -11.72 3.08
CA ALA A 194 13.77 -13.06 2.87
C ALA A 194 12.23 -13.08 2.92
N VAL A 195 11.59 -12.01 2.44
CA VAL A 195 10.14 -11.91 2.27
C VAL A 195 9.76 -12.41 0.88
N PRO A 196 8.90 -13.45 0.76
CA PRO A 196 8.45 -13.93 -0.54
C PRO A 196 7.63 -12.86 -1.27
N LEU A 197 7.97 -12.61 -2.54
CA LEU A 197 7.17 -11.84 -3.49
C LEU A 197 6.99 -12.69 -4.75
N VAL A 198 5.75 -13.10 -5.00
CA VAL A 198 5.37 -13.86 -6.19
C VAL A 198 4.33 -13.05 -6.94
N GLY A 199 4.56 -12.79 -8.22
CA GLY A 199 3.66 -11.99 -9.04
C GLY A 199 3.91 -10.46 -8.86
N ALA A 200 5.18 -10.04 -8.83
CA ALA A 200 5.54 -8.62 -8.83
C ALA A 200 4.79 -7.85 -9.93
N HIS A 201 4.42 -6.59 -9.61
CA HIS A 201 3.57 -5.73 -10.44
C HIS A 201 2.10 -6.21 -10.57
N ASP A 202 1.64 -6.95 -9.58
CA ASP A 202 0.23 -7.12 -9.25
C ASP A 202 -0.03 -6.41 -7.93
N ALA A 203 -0.97 -5.46 -7.90
CA ALA A 203 -1.20 -4.61 -6.74
C ALA A 203 -1.48 -5.42 -5.46
N ALA A 204 -2.13 -6.59 -5.55
CA ALA A 204 -2.37 -7.44 -4.38
C ALA A 204 -1.07 -8.10 -3.90
N ALA A 205 -0.26 -8.62 -4.82
CA ALA A 205 1.02 -9.24 -4.48
C ALA A 205 1.99 -8.24 -3.86
N ASP A 206 2.09 -7.04 -4.43
CA ASP A 206 3.00 -5.98 -3.98
C ASP A 206 2.55 -5.40 -2.63
N ALA A 207 1.26 -5.13 -2.43
CA ALA A 207 0.70 -4.71 -1.15
C ALA A 207 0.97 -5.73 -0.04
N ILE A 208 0.69 -7.02 -0.28
CA ILE A 208 0.93 -8.09 0.69
C ILE A 208 2.43 -8.23 1.01
N ALA A 209 3.29 -8.16 -0.01
CA ALA A 209 4.73 -8.21 0.19
C ALA A 209 5.23 -7.00 1.00
N ALA A 210 4.73 -5.79 0.73
CA ALA A 210 5.04 -4.60 1.50
C ALA A 210 4.63 -4.75 2.98
N GLY A 211 3.43 -5.28 3.26
CA GLY A 211 2.98 -5.56 4.62
C GLY A 211 3.87 -6.56 5.36
N ARG A 212 4.18 -7.70 4.72
CA ARG A 212 5.11 -8.71 5.27
C ARG A 212 6.51 -8.13 5.49
N LEU A 213 6.96 -7.26 4.60
CA LEU A 213 8.25 -6.57 4.73
C LEU A 213 8.25 -5.62 5.93
N ALA A 214 7.18 -4.84 6.14
CA ALA A 214 7.04 -4.00 7.32
C ALA A 214 7.11 -4.82 8.61
N GLN A 215 6.43 -5.96 8.67
CA GLN A 215 6.50 -6.90 9.79
C GLN A 215 7.90 -7.51 9.99
N ALA A 216 8.60 -7.84 8.90
CA ALA A 216 9.98 -8.35 8.96
C ALA A 216 10.94 -7.29 9.49
N LEU A 217 10.82 -6.03 9.03
CA LEU A 217 11.60 -4.89 9.52
C LEU A 217 11.32 -4.60 11.00
N ALA A 218 10.04 -4.67 11.43
CA ALA A 218 9.67 -4.51 12.83
C ALA A 218 10.41 -5.51 13.73
N ARG A 219 10.43 -6.78 13.35
CA ARG A 219 11.16 -7.83 14.07
C ARG A 219 12.68 -7.66 13.98
N ARG A 220 13.19 -7.29 12.81
CA ARG A 220 14.64 -7.18 12.57
C ARG A 220 15.32 -6.07 13.35
N TYR A 221 14.58 -4.95 13.53
CA TYR A 221 15.10 -3.72 14.15
C TYR A 221 14.43 -3.37 15.48
N ASP A 222 13.60 -4.28 16.01
CA ASP A 222 12.88 -4.12 17.28
C ASP A 222 12.08 -2.82 17.34
N LEU A 223 11.25 -2.57 16.30
CA LEU A 223 10.47 -1.34 16.15
C LEU A 223 9.23 -1.38 17.05
N THR A 224 9.41 -1.26 18.33
CA THR A 224 8.36 -1.38 19.36
C THR A 224 7.70 -0.05 19.74
N ALA A 225 8.12 1.07 19.16
CA ALA A 225 7.51 2.37 19.39
C ALA A 225 6.00 2.35 19.03
N PRO A 226 5.18 3.13 19.73
CA PRO A 226 3.78 3.31 19.34
C PRO A 226 3.67 3.75 17.88
N VAL A 227 2.68 3.21 17.17
CA VAL A 227 2.60 3.38 15.70
C VAL A 227 2.52 4.83 15.24
N HIS A 228 1.85 5.71 16.00
CA HIS A 228 1.80 7.14 15.68
C HIS A 228 3.15 7.84 15.87
N GLU A 229 3.96 7.38 16.82
CA GLU A 229 5.33 7.87 16.98
C GLU A 229 6.21 7.41 15.82
N LEU A 230 6.12 6.14 15.43
CA LEU A 230 6.84 5.59 14.27
C LEU A 230 6.43 6.31 12.97
N HIS A 231 5.14 6.60 12.80
CA HIS A 231 4.64 7.43 11.69
C HIS A 231 5.32 8.82 11.68
N THR A 232 5.37 9.48 12.83
CA THR A 232 6.01 10.80 12.97
C THR A 232 7.51 10.75 12.69
N GLN A 233 8.21 9.70 13.15
CA GLN A 233 9.63 9.49 12.86
C GLN A 233 9.88 9.35 11.35
N GLN A 234 9.01 8.64 10.63
CA GLN A 234 9.13 8.46 9.18
C GLN A 234 9.02 9.78 8.42
N ILE A 235 8.23 10.75 8.87
CA ILE A 235 8.19 12.10 8.27
C ILE A 235 9.59 12.73 8.31
N GLY A 236 10.29 12.63 9.44
CA GLY A 236 11.66 13.14 9.60
C GLY A 236 12.66 12.38 8.73
N TRP A 237 12.58 11.06 8.72
CA TRP A 237 13.48 10.22 7.91
C TRP A 237 13.28 10.44 6.40
N ALA A 238 12.05 10.53 5.92
CA ALA A 238 11.76 10.78 4.51
C ALA A 238 12.36 12.11 4.04
N ARG A 239 12.21 13.17 4.85
CA ARG A 239 12.81 14.48 4.58
C ARG A 239 14.33 14.38 4.49
N THR A 240 14.99 13.80 5.48
CA THR A 240 16.45 13.63 5.49
C THR A 240 16.95 12.76 4.33
N GLN A 241 16.18 11.75 3.92
CA GLN A 241 16.51 10.92 2.77
C GLN A 241 16.41 11.70 1.46
N ALA A 242 15.40 12.55 1.30
CA ALA A 242 15.23 13.41 0.13
C ALA A 242 16.36 14.47 0.07
N GLU A 243 16.68 15.12 1.18
CA GLU A 243 17.80 16.07 1.29
C GLU A 243 19.13 15.42 0.88
N SER A 244 19.45 14.26 1.46
CA SER A 244 20.68 13.49 1.14
C SER A 244 20.75 13.10 -0.34
N LEU A 245 19.62 12.71 -0.94
CA LEU A 245 19.54 12.33 -2.35
C LEU A 245 19.67 13.55 -3.27
N THR A 246 19.07 14.67 -2.88
CA THR A 246 19.23 15.98 -3.54
C THR A 246 20.70 16.39 -3.60
N GLU A 247 21.38 16.41 -2.44
CA GLU A 247 22.81 16.71 -2.37
C GLU A 247 23.66 15.80 -3.24
N TYR A 248 23.35 14.50 -3.25
CA TYR A 248 24.05 13.54 -4.11
C TYR A 248 23.83 13.86 -5.59
N PHE A 249 22.60 14.11 -6.04
CA PHE A 249 22.32 14.38 -7.46
C PHE A 249 22.90 15.71 -7.91
N ILE A 250 22.89 16.74 -7.09
CA ILE A 250 23.58 18.02 -7.38
C ILE A 250 25.07 17.76 -7.55
N ARG A 251 25.70 17.07 -6.61
CA ARG A 251 27.14 16.76 -6.65
C ARG A 251 27.57 16.00 -7.90
N VAL A 252 26.71 15.09 -8.43
CA VAL A 252 27.01 14.31 -9.64
C VAL A 252 26.47 14.96 -10.92
N GLY A 253 25.95 16.19 -10.85
CA GLY A 253 25.47 16.96 -12.00
C GLY A 253 24.18 16.43 -12.61
N ARG A 254 23.32 15.75 -11.83
CA ARG A 254 22.04 15.20 -12.29
C ARG A 254 20.82 16.02 -11.90
N LEU A 255 20.99 17.01 -11.04
CA LEU A 255 19.96 17.89 -10.55
C LEU A 255 20.49 19.31 -10.45
N ASP A 256 19.67 20.29 -10.85
CA ASP A 256 19.97 21.70 -10.57
C ASP A 256 19.77 21.98 -9.07
N PRO A 257 20.60 22.79 -8.42
CA PRO A 257 20.38 23.20 -7.04
C PRO A 257 19.00 23.83 -6.77
N ALA A 258 18.34 24.39 -7.79
CA ALA A 258 17.00 24.94 -7.69
C ALA A 258 15.88 23.87 -7.63
N ASP A 259 16.17 22.62 -8.03
CA ASP A 259 15.20 21.54 -8.21
C ASP A 259 15.30 20.49 -7.07
N ALA A 260 15.33 20.94 -5.83
CA ALA A 260 15.38 20.03 -4.67
C ALA A 260 14.25 19.00 -4.70
N LEU A 261 14.56 17.74 -4.35
CA LEU A 261 13.57 16.68 -4.26
C LEU A 261 12.60 16.96 -3.11
N ASP A 262 11.30 16.76 -3.39
CA ASP A 262 10.27 16.88 -2.37
C ASP A 262 10.34 15.71 -1.37
N GLY A 263 10.61 16.04 -0.12
CA GLY A 263 10.66 15.10 1.02
C GLY A 263 9.34 14.98 1.78
N SER A 264 8.24 15.52 1.26
CA SER A 264 6.91 15.39 1.86
C SER A 264 6.50 13.92 1.93
N TRP A 265 5.93 13.52 3.08
CA TRP A 265 5.51 12.16 3.35
C TRP A 265 4.37 12.18 4.39
N PRO A 266 3.36 11.29 4.29
CA PRO A 266 3.15 10.25 3.28
C PRO A 266 2.43 10.73 2.01
N ILE A 267 2.17 12.01 1.86
CA ILE A 267 1.57 12.67 0.68
C ILE A 267 2.46 13.83 0.22
N ARG A 268 2.52 14.02 -1.10
CA ARG A 268 3.14 15.18 -1.77
C ARG A 268 2.09 16.14 -2.29
#